data_59befbc0fa5edeed6a21a22f9f72b068
#
_entry.id   59befbc0fa5edeed6a21a22f9f72b068
#
_cell.length_a   1.000
_cell.length_b   1.000
_cell.length_c   1.000
_cell.angle_alpha   90.00
_cell.angle_beta   90.00
_cell.angle_gamma   90.00
#
_symmetry.space_group_name_H-M   'P 1'
#
loop_
_entity.id
_entity.type
_entity.pdbx_description
1 polymer ?
#
loop_
_entity_poly.entity_id
_entity_poly.type
_entity_poly.pdbx_seq_one_letter_code
_entity_poly.pdbx_strand_id
1 'polypeptide(L)'
;MTFKILSIDGGGIRGVYPAHILKCFEEKLGINLLESFDMIAGTSTGSIIAAGIACDIRASEMVSMYREHGADIFNKRKSKIPFKKESVATKLMLESVYDSASLSAVLKSVFQEIKLGDITKPLILPATDIGNGGVHVFKSAYDTNFLRDKLVKIRDAVQASCSAPTFFDPHKVDEYLLSDGGLWANNPALAAVIDAQKRLGIPYDDIQVVSIGTGHSIVAYGLM
;
A
#
# COMPACT_ATOMS: atom_id res chain seq x y z
N MET A 1 -13.29 -20.14 16.13
CA MET A 1 -12.53 -20.30 14.85
C MET A 1 -11.60 -19.10 14.73
N THR A 2 -10.30 -19.30 14.49
CA THR A 2 -9.34 -18.18 14.50
C THR A 2 -9.45 -17.37 13.21
N PHE A 3 -9.63 -16.04 13.34
CA PHE A 3 -9.65 -15.09 12.24
C PHE A 3 -8.22 -14.58 11.99
N LYS A 4 -7.69 -14.80 10.79
CA LYS A 4 -6.30 -14.53 10.45
C LYS A 4 -6.17 -13.29 9.60
N ILE A 5 -5.36 -12.35 10.05
CA ILE A 5 -5.07 -11.09 9.35
C ILE A 5 -3.63 -11.10 8.86
N LEU A 6 -3.42 -10.78 7.58
CA LEU A 6 -2.11 -10.46 7.02
C LEU A 6 -1.95 -8.94 6.97
N SER A 7 -0.93 -8.42 7.64
CA SER A 7 -0.58 -6.99 7.66
C SER A 7 0.78 -6.76 7.01
N ILE A 8 0.88 -5.85 6.04
CA ILE A 8 2.09 -5.59 5.28
C ILE A 8 2.44 -4.11 5.36
N ASP A 9 3.63 -3.81 5.89
CA ASP A 9 4.09 -2.45 6.14
C ASP A 9 4.46 -1.70 4.86
N GLY A 10 4.40 -0.36 4.95
CA GLY A 10 4.98 0.54 3.99
C GLY A 10 6.52 0.57 4.05
N GLY A 11 7.17 0.91 2.93
CA GLY A 11 8.63 1.01 2.91
C GLY A 11 9.27 1.26 1.54
N GLY A 12 8.54 1.75 0.55
CA GLY A 12 9.03 2.09 -0.78
C GLY A 12 9.61 0.85 -1.50
N ILE A 13 10.79 0.99 -2.12
CA ILE A 13 11.43 -0.13 -2.86
C ILE A 13 11.67 -1.37 -2.00
N ARG A 14 11.76 -1.22 -0.67
CA ARG A 14 11.94 -2.35 0.25
C ARG A 14 10.72 -3.28 0.32
N GLY A 15 9.60 -2.94 -0.34
CA GLY A 15 8.45 -3.83 -0.54
C GLY A 15 8.80 -5.15 -1.21
N VAL A 16 9.91 -5.23 -1.94
CA VAL A 16 10.44 -6.50 -2.46
C VAL A 16 10.71 -7.52 -1.36
N TYR A 17 11.04 -7.07 -0.14
CA TYR A 17 11.33 -7.97 0.99
C TYR A 17 10.08 -8.72 1.49
N PRO A 18 8.97 -8.07 1.89
CA PRO A 18 7.74 -8.79 2.22
C PRO A 18 7.18 -9.60 1.06
N ALA A 19 7.26 -9.13 -0.19
CA ALA A 19 6.87 -9.93 -1.35
C ALA A 19 7.67 -11.22 -1.46
N HIS A 20 8.99 -11.17 -1.21
CA HIS A 20 9.84 -12.36 -1.23
C HIS A 20 9.55 -13.32 -0.07
N ILE A 21 9.26 -12.82 1.14
CA ILE A 21 8.84 -13.66 2.27
C ILE A 21 7.55 -14.41 1.92
N LEU A 22 6.56 -13.71 1.39
CA LEU A 22 5.28 -14.29 0.99
C LEU A 22 5.45 -15.31 -0.15
N LYS A 23 6.33 -15.03 -1.12
CA LYS A 23 6.74 -16.02 -2.12
C LYS A 23 7.32 -17.28 -1.48
N CYS A 24 8.17 -17.14 -0.46
CA CYS A 24 8.69 -18.31 0.27
C CYS A 24 7.58 -19.08 1.00
N PHE A 25 6.54 -18.41 1.50
CA PHE A 25 5.38 -19.09 2.09
C PHE A 25 4.64 -19.91 1.04
N GLU A 26 4.39 -19.37 -0.15
CA GLU A 26 3.75 -20.11 -1.24
C GLU A 26 4.60 -21.31 -1.70
N GLU A 27 5.89 -21.07 -2.02
CA GLU A 27 6.73 -22.06 -2.69
C GLU A 27 7.28 -23.13 -1.75
N LYS A 28 7.63 -22.78 -0.50
CA LYS A 28 8.27 -23.72 0.44
C LYS A 28 7.30 -24.36 1.42
N LEU A 29 6.23 -23.66 1.77
CA LEU A 29 5.25 -24.13 2.74
C LEU A 29 3.92 -24.56 2.08
N GLY A 30 3.78 -24.35 0.77
CA GLY A 30 2.57 -24.69 0.01
C GLY A 30 1.35 -23.89 0.44
N ILE A 31 1.54 -22.68 0.99
CA ILE A 31 0.46 -21.83 1.48
C ILE A 31 -0.18 -21.06 0.33
N ASN A 32 -1.51 -21.17 0.18
CA ASN A 32 -2.28 -20.25 -0.63
C ASN A 32 -2.57 -18.99 0.21
N LEU A 33 -1.99 -17.86 -0.13
CA LEU A 33 -2.12 -16.62 0.65
C LEU A 33 -3.56 -16.10 0.68
N LEU A 34 -4.26 -16.14 -0.44
CA LEU A 34 -5.65 -15.68 -0.53
C LEU A 34 -6.58 -16.51 0.35
N GLU A 35 -6.37 -17.82 0.43
CA GLU A 35 -7.20 -18.72 1.23
C GLU A 35 -6.80 -18.76 2.71
N SER A 36 -5.51 -18.58 3.00
CA SER A 36 -4.94 -18.74 4.34
C SER A 36 -5.22 -17.58 5.29
N PHE A 37 -5.57 -16.41 4.76
CA PHE A 37 -5.91 -15.22 5.53
C PHE A 37 -7.34 -14.78 5.29
N ASP A 38 -8.04 -14.41 6.36
CA ASP A 38 -9.43 -13.94 6.32
C ASP A 38 -9.52 -12.46 5.97
N MET A 39 -8.48 -11.67 6.31
CA MET A 39 -8.36 -10.25 5.97
C MET A 39 -6.92 -9.92 5.59
N ILE A 40 -6.75 -8.98 4.66
CA ILE A 40 -5.44 -8.51 4.21
C ILE A 40 -5.40 -7.00 4.34
N ALA A 41 -4.32 -6.47 4.91
CA ALA A 41 -4.09 -5.04 5.04
C ALA A 41 -2.69 -4.67 4.56
N GLY A 42 -2.57 -3.54 3.86
CA GLY A 42 -1.27 -3.08 3.38
C GLY A 42 -1.20 -1.57 3.22
N THR A 43 -0.07 -0.97 3.59
CA THR A 43 0.16 0.47 3.47
C THR A 43 1.27 0.75 2.45
N SER A 44 1.10 1.80 1.63
CA SER A 44 2.13 2.21 0.68
C SER A 44 2.56 1.02 -0.22
N THR A 45 3.85 0.72 -0.32
CA THR A 45 4.32 -0.48 -1.04
C THR A 45 3.65 -1.78 -0.56
N GLY A 46 3.30 -1.88 0.73
CA GLY A 46 2.52 -3.00 1.27
C GLY A 46 1.12 -3.07 0.69
N SER A 47 0.53 -1.94 0.27
CA SER A 47 -0.78 -1.92 -0.39
C SER A 47 -0.76 -2.56 -1.77
N ILE A 48 0.37 -2.45 -2.50
CA ILE A 48 0.57 -3.14 -3.78
C ILE A 48 0.49 -4.65 -3.58
N ILE A 49 1.17 -5.15 -2.55
CA ILE A 49 1.23 -6.59 -2.25
C ILE A 49 -0.12 -7.09 -1.73
N ALA A 50 -0.73 -6.35 -0.79
CA ALA A 50 -2.04 -6.69 -0.22
C ALA A 50 -3.13 -6.76 -1.30
N ALA A 51 -3.18 -5.76 -2.18
CA ALA A 51 -4.09 -5.73 -3.32
C ALA A 51 -3.80 -6.86 -4.32
N GLY A 52 -2.51 -7.14 -4.58
CA GLY A 52 -2.10 -8.25 -5.44
C GLY A 52 -2.65 -9.58 -4.94
N ILE A 53 -2.45 -9.91 -3.66
CA ILE A 53 -2.99 -11.13 -3.06
C ILE A 53 -4.50 -11.16 -3.13
N ALA A 54 -5.18 -10.04 -2.83
CA ALA A 54 -6.64 -9.96 -2.89
C ALA A 54 -7.20 -10.13 -4.32
N CYS A 55 -6.38 -9.86 -5.35
CA CYS A 55 -6.67 -10.12 -6.77
C CYS A 55 -6.17 -11.49 -7.24
N ASP A 56 -5.78 -12.39 -6.34
CA ASP A 56 -5.24 -13.73 -6.64
C ASP A 56 -3.95 -13.71 -7.48
N ILE A 57 -3.15 -12.64 -7.34
CA ILE A 57 -1.82 -12.53 -7.96
C ILE A 57 -0.80 -13.18 -7.03
N ARG A 58 0.02 -14.10 -7.57
CA ARG A 58 1.04 -14.80 -6.78
C ARG A 58 2.14 -13.87 -6.30
N ALA A 59 2.68 -14.15 -5.13
CA ALA A 59 3.78 -13.37 -4.57
C ALA A 59 5.03 -13.42 -5.45
N SER A 60 5.25 -14.49 -6.21
CA SER A 60 6.32 -14.60 -7.22
C SER A 60 6.19 -13.56 -8.34
N GLU A 61 4.97 -13.29 -8.81
CA GLU A 61 4.69 -12.27 -9.84
C GLU A 61 4.94 -10.86 -9.28
N MET A 62 4.55 -10.61 -8.03
CA MET A 62 4.85 -9.34 -7.37
C MET A 62 6.36 -9.13 -7.18
N VAL A 63 7.12 -10.16 -6.84
CA VAL A 63 8.60 -10.08 -6.81
C VAL A 63 9.16 -9.72 -8.19
N SER A 64 8.63 -10.34 -9.26
CA SER A 64 9.04 -10.05 -10.64
C SER A 64 8.72 -8.59 -11.00
N MET A 65 7.52 -8.10 -10.65
CA MET A 65 7.14 -6.70 -10.85
C MET A 65 8.13 -5.72 -10.19
N TYR A 66 8.55 -5.99 -8.93
CA TYR A 66 9.56 -5.14 -8.27
C TYR A 66 10.93 -5.20 -8.96
N ARG A 67 11.34 -6.36 -9.49
CA ARG A 67 12.61 -6.51 -10.19
C ARG A 67 12.60 -5.80 -11.54
N GLU A 68 11.51 -5.89 -12.28
CA GLU A 68 11.38 -5.36 -13.64
C GLU A 68 11.08 -3.88 -13.63
N HIS A 69 10.21 -3.42 -12.73
CA HIS A 69 9.69 -2.05 -12.73
C HIS A 69 10.13 -1.21 -11.52
N GLY A 70 10.82 -1.80 -10.54
CA GLY A 70 11.23 -1.05 -9.35
C GLY A 70 12.12 0.14 -9.67
N ALA A 71 13.03 0.00 -10.63
CA ALA A 71 13.88 1.11 -11.08
C ALA A 71 13.04 2.23 -11.74
N ASP A 72 11.99 1.90 -12.48
CA ASP A 72 11.12 2.86 -13.15
C ASP A 72 10.20 3.58 -12.17
N ILE A 73 9.60 2.83 -11.22
CA ILE A 73 8.72 3.37 -10.17
C ILE A 73 9.49 4.37 -9.29
N PHE A 74 10.72 4.02 -8.90
CA PHE A 74 11.56 4.84 -8.02
C PHE A 74 12.62 5.64 -8.79
N ASN A 75 12.38 5.91 -10.08
CA ASN A 75 13.24 6.76 -10.89
C ASN A 75 13.03 8.24 -10.52
N LYS A 76 14.15 8.94 -10.30
CA LYS A 76 14.09 10.36 -9.98
C LYS A 76 13.55 11.15 -11.16
N ARG A 77 12.53 11.96 -10.91
CA ARG A 77 11.97 12.90 -11.88
C ARG A 77 13.07 13.84 -12.39
N LYS A 78 13.16 14.03 -13.70
CA LYS A 78 13.99 15.10 -14.26
C LYS A 78 13.39 16.43 -13.84
N SER A 79 14.13 17.23 -13.04
CA SER A 79 13.66 18.52 -12.56
C SER A 79 13.29 19.43 -13.73
N LYS A 80 12.12 20.04 -13.67
CA LYS A 80 11.65 21.06 -14.62
C LYS A 80 12.11 22.47 -14.21
N ILE A 81 12.63 22.64 -12.98
CA ILE A 81 13.09 23.93 -12.48
C ILE A 81 14.52 24.16 -13.00
N PRO A 82 14.77 25.23 -13.79
CA PRO A 82 16.12 25.54 -14.25
C PRO A 82 17.03 25.84 -13.06
N PHE A 83 18.30 25.41 -13.17
CA PHE A 83 19.36 25.58 -12.18
C PHE A 83 19.55 27.06 -11.78
N LYS A 84 18.75 27.58 -10.88
CA LYS A 84 19.04 28.76 -10.08
C LYS A 84 19.28 28.30 -8.65
N LYS A 85 20.32 28.86 -7.99
CA LYS A 85 20.81 28.57 -6.61
C LYS A 85 19.71 28.44 -5.52
N GLU A 86 18.75 27.55 -5.71
CA GLU A 86 17.74 27.25 -4.70
C GLU A 86 18.23 26.14 -3.78
N SER A 87 17.91 26.25 -2.49
CA SER A 87 18.29 25.22 -1.53
C SER A 87 17.59 23.91 -1.87
N VAL A 88 18.24 22.77 -1.57
CA VAL A 88 17.64 21.43 -1.73
C VAL A 88 16.28 21.33 -1.06
N ALA A 89 16.09 22.03 0.07
CA ALA A 89 14.84 22.08 0.81
C ALA A 89 13.70 22.75 0.01
N THR A 90 13.97 23.87 -0.68
CA THR A 90 12.98 24.57 -1.51
C THR A 90 12.56 23.70 -2.70
N LYS A 91 13.50 22.96 -3.29
CA LYS A 91 13.21 22.06 -4.40
C LYS A 91 12.33 20.88 -3.98
N LEU A 92 12.58 20.28 -2.81
CA LEU A 92 11.76 19.21 -2.24
C LEU A 92 10.35 19.66 -1.85
N MET A 93 10.15 20.96 -1.59
CA MET A 93 8.83 21.52 -1.33
C MET A 93 8.01 21.80 -2.61
N LEU A 94 8.68 21.95 -3.75
CA LEU A 94 8.05 22.36 -5.02
C LEU A 94 7.87 21.20 -6.02
N GLU A 95 8.69 20.15 -5.93
CA GLU A 95 8.60 18.98 -6.84
C GLU A 95 8.79 17.68 -6.07
N SER A 96 7.96 16.70 -6.36
CA SER A 96 8.14 15.32 -5.89
C SER A 96 9.40 14.69 -6.52
N VAL A 97 10.05 13.82 -5.75
CA VAL A 97 11.31 13.16 -6.17
C VAL A 97 11.09 12.18 -7.31
N TYR A 98 9.98 11.42 -7.28
CA TYR A 98 9.67 10.36 -8.24
C TYR A 98 8.51 10.76 -9.16
N ASP A 99 8.45 10.13 -10.32
CA ASP A 99 7.37 10.34 -11.27
C ASP A 99 6.16 9.45 -10.94
N SER A 100 5.07 10.08 -10.50
CA SER A 100 3.82 9.40 -10.21
C SER A 100 3.21 8.70 -11.44
N ALA A 101 3.54 9.16 -12.67
CA ALA A 101 3.07 8.53 -13.89
C ALA A 101 3.69 7.14 -14.10
N SER A 102 4.96 6.94 -13.72
CA SER A 102 5.63 5.63 -13.79
C SER A 102 4.94 4.63 -12.87
N LEU A 103 4.67 5.00 -11.63
CA LEU A 103 3.91 4.16 -10.69
C LEU A 103 2.51 3.84 -11.24
N SER A 104 1.79 4.88 -11.73
CA SER A 104 0.45 4.71 -12.31
C SER A 104 0.42 3.73 -13.47
N ALA A 105 1.41 3.78 -14.36
CA ALA A 105 1.51 2.88 -15.50
C ALA A 105 1.67 1.41 -15.07
N VAL A 106 2.54 1.16 -14.08
CA VAL A 106 2.74 -0.19 -13.51
C VAL A 106 1.46 -0.68 -12.82
N LEU A 107 0.84 0.14 -11.96
CA LEU A 107 -0.40 -0.24 -11.28
C LEU A 107 -1.54 -0.52 -12.28
N LYS A 108 -1.60 0.23 -13.37
CA LYS A 108 -2.57 0.00 -14.45
C LYS A 108 -2.33 -1.33 -15.16
N SER A 109 -1.09 -1.71 -15.41
CA SER A 109 -0.78 -3.01 -16.05
C SER A 109 -1.13 -4.19 -15.14
N VAL A 110 -0.92 -4.05 -13.82
CA VAL A 110 -1.17 -5.12 -12.84
C VAL A 110 -2.66 -5.26 -12.52
N PHE A 111 -3.32 -4.15 -12.15
CA PHE A 111 -4.69 -4.21 -11.61
C PHE A 111 -5.77 -3.87 -12.65
N GLN A 112 -5.39 -3.39 -13.82
CA GLN A 112 -6.31 -3.05 -14.91
C GLN A 112 -7.50 -2.18 -14.44
N GLU A 113 -8.73 -2.65 -14.65
CA GLU A 113 -9.97 -1.93 -14.29
C GLU A 113 -10.69 -2.53 -13.07
N ILE A 114 -10.06 -3.45 -12.34
CA ILE A 114 -10.63 -4.10 -11.15
C ILE A 114 -10.98 -3.03 -10.11
N LYS A 115 -12.17 -3.11 -9.54
CA LYS A 115 -12.67 -2.21 -8.51
C LYS A 115 -12.60 -2.86 -7.14
N LEU A 116 -12.55 -2.04 -6.08
CA LEU A 116 -12.63 -2.53 -4.71
C LEU A 116 -13.93 -3.31 -4.44
N GLY A 117 -15.02 -2.95 -5.14
CA GLY A 117 -16.29 -3.68 -5.08
C GLY A 117 -16.26 -5.08 -5.69
N ASP A 118 -15.30 -5.38 -6.55
CA ASP A 118 -15.16 -6.70 -7.19
C ASP A 118 -14.37 -7.68 -6.30
N ILE A 119 -13.74 -7.18 -5.23
CA ILE A 119 -12.94 -7.98 -4.30
C ILE A 119 -13.81 -8.54 -3.19
N THR A 120 -13.83 -9.86 -3.09
CA THR A 120 -14.56 -10.59 -2.05
C THR A 120 -13.79 -10.72 -0.73
N LYS A 121 -12.44 -10.76 -0.82
CA LYS A 121 -11.57 -10.81 0.37
C LYS A 121 -11.60 -9.46 1.11
N PRO A 122 -11.80 -9.44 2.44
CA PRO A 122 -11.60 -8.25 3.24
C PRO A 122 -10.21 -7.65 3.01
N LEU A 123 -10.17 -6.47 2.38
CA LEU A 123 -8.96 -5.74 2.03
C LEU A 123 -9.01 -4.33 2.62
N ILE A 124 -7.92 -3.91 3.25
CA ILE A 124 -7.78 -2.59 3.88
C ILE A 124 -6.51 -1.92 3.36
N LEU A 125 -6.65 -0.73 2.79
CA LEU A 125 -5.55 0.08 2.25
C LEU A 125 -5.61 1.49 2.85
N PRO A 126 -4.79 1.79 3.89
CA PRO A 126 -4.71 3.13 4.46
C PRO A 126 -4.19 4.17 3.47
N ALA A 127 -4.79 5.35 3.51
CA ALA A 127 -4.36 6.58 2.89
C ALA A 127 -4.62 7.75 3.84
N THR A 128 -4.14 8.95 3.50
CA THR A 128 -4.33 10.17 4.29
C THR A 128 -5.07 11.20 3.46
N ASP A 129 -6.22 11.67 3.91
CA ASP A 129 -6.93 12.76 3.27
C ASP A 129 -6.31 14.09 3.68
N ILE A 130 -5.42 14.60 2.83
CA ILE A 130 -4.73 15.87 3.07
C ILE A 130 -5.59 17.08 2.66
N GLY A 131 -6.66 16.87 1.91
CA GLY A 131 -7.61 17.91 1.56
C GLY A 131 -8.45 18.33 2.76
N ASN A 132 -8.87 17.38 3.61
CA ASN A 132 -9.71 17.61 4.77
C ASN A 132 -8.98 17.39 6.11
N GLY A 133 -7.71 16.99 6.09
CA GLY A 133 -6.92 16.78 7.30
C GLY A 133 -7.35 15.54 8.09
N GLY A 134 -7.67 14.43 7.42
CA GLY A 134 -8.21 13.23 8.04
C GLY A 134 -7.54 11.93 7.60
N VAL A 135 -7.95 10.85 8.23
CA VAL A 135 -7.59 9.50 7.79
C VAL A 135 -8.54 9.03 6.69
N HIS A 136 -8.01 8.36 5.69
CA HIS A 136 -8.80 7.69 4.67
C HIS A 136 -8.39 6.23 4.62
N VAL A 137 -9.37 5.34 4.67
CA VAL A 137 -9.12 3.89 4.58
C VAL A 137 -9.97 3.35 3.43
N PHE A 138 -9.31 2.91 2.37
CA PHE A 138 -9.98 2.17 1.31
C PHE A 138 -10.28 0.75 1.77
N LYS A 139 -11.47 0.26 1.42
CA LYS A 139 -11.94 -1.06 1.81
C LYS A 139 -12.63 -1.76 0.64
N SER A 140 -12.41 -3.06 0.51
CA SER A 140 -13.25 -3.90 -0.34
C SER A 140 -14.68 -4.01 0.22
N ALA A 141 -15.61 -4.54 -0.56
CA ALA A 141 -17.04 -4.53 -0.22
C ALA A 141 -17.46 -5.71 0.71
N TYR A 142 -16.68 -5.99 1.77
CA TYR A 142 -16.99 -7.05 2.74
C TYR A 142 -18.05 -6.68 3.80
N ASP A 143 -18.49 -5.42 3.84
CA ASP A 143 -19.62 -4.94 4.62
C ASP A 143 -20.59 -4.23 3.68
N THR A 144 -21.88 -4.52 3.83
CA THR A 144 -22.96 -3.95 2.98
C THR A 144 -23.05 -2.43 3.05
N ASN A 145 -22.53 -1.81 4.14
CA ASN A 145 -22.47 -0.37 4.32
C ASN A 145 -21.27 0.29 3.62
N PHE A 146 -20.35 -0.47 3.04
CA PHE A 146 -19.20 0.06 2.34
C PHE A 146 -19.55 0.42 0.90
N LEU A 147 -20.25 1.55 0.73
CA LEU A 147 -20.69 2.04 -0.58
C LEU A 147 -19.70 3.03 -1.22
N ARG A 148 -18.95 3.78 -0.39
CA ARG A 148 -18.07 4.86 -0.84
C ARG A 148 -17.02 4.37 -1.84
N ASP A 149 -16.31 3.28 -1.51
CA ASP A 149 -15.15 2.83 -2.27
C ASP A 149 -15.50 1.78 -3.33
N LYS A 150 -16.76 1.36 -3.41
CA LYS A 150 -17.19 0.24 -4.27
C LYS A 150 -16.82 0.40 -5.74
N LEU A 151 -16.86 1.62 -6.26
CA LEU A 151 -16.55 1.92 -7.66
C LEU A 151 -15.10 2.38 -7.87
N VAL A 152 -14.35 2.58 -6.79
CA VAL A 152 -12.93 2.98 -6.87
C VAL A 152 -12.11 1.84 -7.44
N LYS A 153 -11.27 2.14 -8.42
CA LYS A 153 -10.34 1.15 -8.97
C LYS A 153 -9.24 0.86 -7.97
N ILE A 154 -8.86 -0.42 -7.85
CA ILE A 154 -7.80 -0.84 -6.93
C ILE A 154 -6.51 -0.08 -7.20
N ARG A 155 -6.14 0.14 -8.48
CA ARG A 155 -4.95 0.89 -8.86
C ARG A 155 -4.93 2.31 -8.29
N ASP A 156 -6.09 2.99 -8.24
CA ASP A 156 -6.20 4.36 -7.72
C ASP A 156 -6.11 4.36 -6.18
N ALA A 157 -6.73 3.40 -5.50
CA ALA A 157 -6.61 3.22 -4.05
C ALA A 157 -5.17 2.91 -3.64
N VAL A 158 -4.49 2.01 -4.36
CA VAL A 158 -3.08 1.66 -4.14
C VAL A 158 -2.18 2.86 -4.42
N GLN A 159 -2.41 3.59 -5.52
CA GLN A 159 -1.63 4.79 -5.83
C GLN A 159 -1.77 5.86 -4.74
N ALA A 160 -2.98 6.10 -4.24
CA ALA A 160 -3.21 7.01 -3.13
C ALA A 160 -2.45 6.57 -1.87
N SER A 161 -2.52 5.27 -1.53
CA SER A 161 -1.78 4.70 -0.40
C SER A 161 -0.26 4.83 -0.55
N CYS A 162 0.27 4.88 -1.78
CA CYS A 162 1.70 5.02 -2.11
C CYS A 162 2.17 6.46 -2.31
N SER A 163 1.28 7.46 -2.27
CA SER A 163 1.60 8.86 -2.56
C SER A 163 2.32 9.54 -1.37
N ALA A 164 3.52 9.04 -1.03
CA ALA A 164 4.31 9.56 0.09
C ALA A 164 4.75 11.01 -0.14
N PRO A 165 4.50 11.91 0.83
CA PRO A 165 4.90 13.33 0.72
C PRO A 165 6.37 13.47 0.36
N THR A 166 6.68 14.45 -0.46
CA THR A 166 8.00 14.71 -1.04
C THR A 166 8.49 13.69 -2.08
N PHE A 167 8.05 12.43 -1.99
CA PHE A 167 8.46 11.37 -2.93
C PHE A 167 7.54 11.28 -4.15
N PHE A 168 6.23 11.31 -3.95
CA PHE A 168 5.22 11.29 -5.01
C PHE A 168 4.23 12.44 -4.85
N ASP A 169 3.61 12.83 -5.97
CA ASP A 169 2.52 13.80 -5.93
C ASP A 169 1.30 13.18 -5.24
N PRO A 170 0.49 13.97 -4.50
CA PRO A 170 -0.79 13.51 -3.97
C PRO A 170 -1.69 12.98 -5.08
N HIS A 171 -2.46 11.94 -4.79
CA HIS A 171 -3.37 11.31 -5.74
C HIS A 171 -4.82 11.71 -5.46
N LYS A 172 -5.53 12.13 -6.51
CA LYS A 172 -6.94 12.49 -6.39
C LYS A 172 -7.82 11.28 -6.72
N VAL A 173 -8.71 10.94 -5.79
CA VAL A 173 -9.75 9.92 -5.98
C VAL A 173 -11.09 10.58 -5.65
N ASP A 174 -11.96 10.70 -6.64
CA ASP A 174 -13.22 11.44 -6.56
C ASP A 174 -13.00 12.87 -6.01
N GLU A 175 -13.61 13.23 -4.90
CA GLU A 175 -13.46 14.53 -4.22
C GLU A 175 -12.24 14.61 -3.28
N TYR A 176 -11.60 13.47 -2.97
CA TYR A 176 -10.51 13.41 -1.99
C TYR A 176 -9.15 13.68 -2.62
N LEU A 177 -8.34 14.48 -1.96
CA LEU A 177 -6.92 14.64 -2.25
C LEU A 177 -6.12 13.83 -1.24
N LEU A 178 -5.50 12.76 -1.71
CA LEU A 178 -4.96 11.71 -0.86
C LEU A 178 -3.44 11.63 -0.94
N SER A 179 -2.86 11.29 0.18
CA SER A 179 -1.44 11.01 0.37
C SER A 179 -1.25 9.66 1.06
N ASP A 180 0.01 9.24 1.20
CA ASP A 180 0.41 7.92 1.73
C ASP A 180 -0.21 7.65 3.12
N GLY A 181 -0.67 6.42 3.30
CA GLY A 181 -1.19 5.93 4.57
C GLY A 181 -0.13 5.83 5.67
N GLY A 182 1.15 5.78 5.29
CA GLY A 182 2.27 5.73 6.22
C GLY A 182 2.40 6.95 7.13
N LEU A 183 1.71 8.05 6.82
CA LEU A 183 1.64 9.22 7.70
C LEU A 183 0.99 8.91 9.05
N TRP A 184 0.11 7.91 9.13
CA TRP A 184 -0.56 7.53 10.38
C TRP A 184 -0.58 6.03 10.65
N ALA A 185 -0.54 5.19 9.62
CA ALA A 185 -0.63 3.73 9.73
C ALA A 185 0.39 3.04 8.80
N ASN A 186 1.69 3.30 8.98
CA ASN A 186 2.72 2.60 8.20
C ASN A 186 2.64 1.08 8.39
N ASN A 187 2.32 0.63 9.60
CA ASN A 187 1.88 -0.74 9.89
C ASN A 187 0.36 -0.73 10.05
N PRO A 188 -0.40 -1.38 9.16
CA PRO A 188 -1.87 -1.34 9.18
C PRO A 188 -2.52 -2.36 10.12
N ALA A 189 -1.76 -3.13 10.90
CA ALA A 189 -2.27 -4.22 11.73
C ALA A 189 -3.37 -3.75 12.69
N LEU A 190 -3.16 -2.62 13.40
CA LEU A 190 -4.14 -2.11 14.35
C LEU A 190 -5.44 -1.69 13.65
N ALA A 191 -5.34 -1.04 12.49
CA ALA A 191 -6.51 -0.65 11.71
C ALA A 191 -7.32 -1.90 11.28
N ALA A 192 -6.65 -2.96 10.84
CA ALA A 192 -7.27 -4.22 10.45
C ALA A 192 -7.94 -4.94 11.63
N VAL A 193 -7.27 -5.00 12.78
CA VAL A 193 -7.83 -5.62 14.01
C VAL A 193 -9.08 -4.88 14.47
N ILE A 194 -9.04 -3.54 14.53
CA ILE A 194 -10.19 -2.73 14.91
C ILE A 194 -11.35 -2.95 13.92
N ASP A 195 -11.05 -3.01 12.64
CA ASP A 195 -12.09 -3.19 11.62
C ASP A 195 -12.71 -4.59 11.65
N ALA A 196 -11.91 -5.64 11.85
CA ALA A 196 -12.40 -7.00 12.04
C ALA A 196 -13.36 -7.08 13.24
N GLN A 197 -12.96 -6.46 14.37
CA GLN A 197 -13.81 -6.43 15.56
C GLN A 197 -15.09 -5.60 15.35
N LYS A 198 -14.98 -4.39 14.80
CA LYS A 198 -16.10 -3.43 14.70
C LYS A 198 -17.06 -3.75 13.55
N ARG A 199 -16.58 -4.30 12.44
CA ARG A 199 -17.38 -4.53 11.23
C ARG A 199 -17.79 -5.97 11.04
N LEU A 200 -16.89 -6.91 11.40
CA LEU A 200 -17.19 -8.34 11.25
C LEU A 200 -17.58 -9.00 12.58
N GLY A 201 -17.52 -8.26 13.71
CA GLY A 201 -17.91 -8.76 15.03
C GLY A 201 -16.95 -9.82 15.59
N ILE A 202 -15.73 -9.90 15.08
CA ILE A 202 -14.75 -10.89 15.52
C ILE A 202 -14.20 -10.51 16.90
N PRO A 203 -14.31 -11.39 17.93
CA PRO A 203 -13.70 -11.13 19.22
C PRO A 203 -12.17 -10.98 19.12
N TYR A 204 -11.58 -10.09 19.91
CA TYR A 204 -10.12 -9.88 19.89
C TYR A 204 -9.33 -11.18 20.17
N ASP A 205 -9.82 -12.02 21.06
CA ASP A 205 -9.18 -13.30 21.42
C ASP A 205 -9.19 -14.32 20.27
N ASP A 206 -10.05 -14.14 19.28
CA ASP A 206 -10.11 -14.98 18.09
C ASP A 206 -9.25 -14.45 16.93
N ILE A 207 -8.62 -13.26 17.06
CA ILE A 207 -7.83 -12.64 16.00
C ILE A 207 -6.35 -13.04 16.12
N GLN A 208 -5.79 -13.53 15.03
CA GLN A 208 -4.35 -13.71 14.86
C GLN A 208 -3.83 -12.82 13.75
N VAL A 209 -2.68 -12.15 13.97
CA VAL A 209 -2.07 -11.27 13.00
C VAL A 209 -0.69 -11.78 12.60
N VAL A 210 -0.49 -11.93 11.30
CA VAL A 210 0.85 -12.07 10.70
C VAL A 210 1.22 -10.70 10.15
N SER A 211 2.19 -10.03 10.79
CA SER A 211 2.66 -8.72 10.37
C SER A 211 4.05 -8.82 9.76
N ILE A 212 4.20 -8.32 8.52
CA ILE A 212 5.46 -8.39 7.76
C ILE A 212 5.94 -6.97 7.47
N GLY A 213 7.08 -6.63 8.07
CA GLY A 213 7.74 -5.34 7.85
C GLY A 213 8.64 -5.34 6.60
N THR A 214 9.13 -4.16 6.26
CA THR A 214 10.04 -3.94 5.11
C THR A 214 11.52 -3.92 5.51
N GLY A 215 11.84 -4.43 6.69
CA GLY A 215 13.19 -4.43 7.24
C GLY A 215 13.58 -3.10 7.90
N HIS A 216 14.70 -3.12 8.63
CA HIS A 216 15.24 -1.96 9.32
C HIS A 216 16.65 -1.63 8.80
N SER A 217 16.92 -0.37 8.53
CA SER A 217 18.28 0.11 8.25
C SER A 217 18.83 0.82 9.49
N ILE A 218 20.01 0.42 9.95
CA ILE A 218 20.73 1.16 11.00
C ILE A 218 21.24 2.45 10.36
N VAL A 219 20.62 3.57 10.71
CA VAL A 219 21.14 4.89 10.36
C VAL A 219 22.07 5.31 11.51
N ALA A 220 23.38 5.20 11.30
CA ALA A 220 24.35 5.80 12.20
C ALA A 220 24.36 7.31 11.96
N TYR A 221 23.77 8.09 12.83
CA TYR A 221 24.02 9.53 12.89
C TYR A 221 25.40 9.73 13.46
N GLY A 222 26.39 10.01 12.59
CA GLY A 222 27.68 10.49 13.05
C GLY A 222 27.47 11.82 13.76
N LEU A 223 27.88 11.92 15.02
CA LEU A 223 28.04 13.21 15.69
C LEU A 223 29.14 13.97 14.91
N MET A 224 28.77 15.02 14.16
CA MET A 224 29.71 16.01 13.64
C MET A 224 30.09 16.97 14.74
#